data_3176c69c27093e266cf7df784468c041
#
_entry.id   3176c69c27093e266cf7df784468c041
#
_cell.length_a   1.000
_cell.length_b   1.000
_cell.length_c   1.000
_cell.angle_alpha   90.00
_cell.angle_beta   90.00
_cell.angle_gamma   90.00
#
_symmetry.space_group_name_H-M   'P 1'
#
loop_
_entity.id
_entity.type
_entity.pdbx_description
1 polymer ?
#
loop_
_entity_poly.entity_id
_entity_poly.type
_entity_poly.pdbx_seq_one_letter_code
_entity_poly.pdbx_strand_id
1 'polypeptide(L)'
;VFSIHEGTYMDEKDIYRALLEAQEQSLPAALATVIRTQGSMPRHAGSKMLVYADGRIVGTVGGGALEARVVKEAQAAIADGQTRIGTYTLNNLEAGDPGVCGGTADIFIEPLQIRPTLVVIGCGHVGRALAELGKWMNYRVIVSDDRPDYCNPQYIPNMDGYVVAKPSEVAQHIELGPQTYVACVTRGLPVDLDLFPPLLKANVPYLGLIGSRRRWSLTVKALEERGFTAEQLSRVRAPIGLELNAETPQEIALSIMAEIVMLRRGGTGQPMQWMGKAEGTA
;
A
#
# COMPACT_ATOMS: atom_id res chain seq x y z
N VAL A 1 -21.13 -8.78 -8.61
CA VAL A 1 -21.66 -8.27 -9.87
C VAL A 1 -22.71 -7.23 -9.48
N PHE A 2 -22.33 -5.96 -9.35
CA PHE A 2 -23.30 -4.87 -9.18
C PHE A 2 -23.56 -4.26 -10.54
N SER A 3 -24.78 -4.46 -11.02
CA SER A 3 -25.33 -3.87 -12.21
C SER A 3 -25.41 -2.35 -12.02
N ILE A 4 -24.81 -1.59 -12.92
CA ILE A 4 -24.96 -0.15 -13.01
C ILE A 4 -26.43 0.11 -13.38
N HIS A 5 -27.22 0.60 -12.43
CA HIS A 5 -28.56 1.15 -12.73
C HIS A 5 -28.36 2.54 -13.33
N GLU A 6 -28.61 2.66 -14.62
CA GLU A 6 -28.82 3.94 -15.29
C GLU A 6 -30.00 4.69 -14.64
N GLY A 7 -29.72 5.91 -14.15
CA GLY A 7 -30.76 6.88 -13.86
C GLY A 7 -31.12 7.17 -12.41
N THR A 8 -30.44 6.61 -11.42
CA THR A 8 -30.64 7.01 -10.01
C THR A 8 -29.73 8.18 -9.66
N TYR A 9 -30.31 9.28 -9.20
CA TYR A 9 -29.58 10.41 -8.59
C TYR A 9 -28.79 9.83 -7.41
N MET A 10 -27.44 9.70 -7.58
CA MET A 10 -26.59 9.23 -6.49
C MET A 10 -26.64 10.26 -5.37
N ASP A 11 -27.12 9.87 -4.19
CA ASP A 11 -27.13 10.69 -2.98
C ASP A 11 -25.69 10.86 -2.49
N GLU A 12 -25.37 12.01 -1.91
CA GLU A 12 -24.07 12.28 -1.26
C GLU A 12 -23.72 11.20 -0.24
N LYS A 13 -24.71 10.58 0.39
CA LYS A 13 -24.56 9.44 1.29
C LYS A 13 -23.91 8.21 0.64
N ASP A 14 -24.13 7.99 -0.64
CA ASP A 14 -23.55 6.86 -1.34
C ASP A 14 -22.05 7.05 -1.52
N ILE A 15 -21.60 8.30 -1.72
CA ILE A 15 -20.17 8.63 -1.79
C ILE A 15 -19.48 8.39 -0.44
N TYR A 16 -20.10 8.82 0.67
CA TYR A 16 -19.55 8.59 2.01
C TYR A 16 -19.54 7.11 2.38
N ARG A 17 -20.55 6.34 1.99
CA ARG A 17 -20.57 4.88 2.18
C ARG A 17 -19.46 4.22 1.40
N ALA A 18 -19.31 4.54 0.12
CA ALA A 18 -18.23 4.02 -0.74
C ALA A 18 -16.84 4.41 -0.21
N LEU A 19 -16.68 5.61 0.35
CA LEU A 19 -15.45 6.07 0.98
C LEU A 19 -15.10 5.24 2.22
N LEU A 20 -16.08 5.00 3.10
CA LEU A 20 -15.87 4.16 4.29
C LEU A 20 -15.52 2.72 3.89
N GLU A 21 -16.25 2.14 2.94
CA GLU A 21 -15.97 0.80 2.41
C GLU A 21 -14.57 0.71 1.81
N ALA A 22 -14.15 1.73 1.04
CA ALA A 22 -12.80 1.78 0.47
C ALA A 22 -11.72 1.83 1.56
N GLN A 23 -11.94 2.59 2.64
CA GLN A 23 -11.01 2.63 3.78
C GLN A 23 -10.97 1.30 4.55
N GLU A 24 -12.12 0.70 4.84
CA GLU A 24 -12.22 -0.57 5.58
C GLU A 24 -11.57 -1.73 4.82
N GLN A 25 -11.81 -1.79 3.50
CA GLN A 25 -11.25 -2.82 2.62
C GLN A 25 -9.84 -2.49 2.13
N SER A 26 -9.28 -1.33 2.53
CA SER A 26 -7.97 -0.85 2.05
C SER A 26 -7.88 -0.77 0.52
N LEU A 27 -8.97 -0.35 -0.14
CA LEU A 27 -9.00 -0.16 -1.58
C LEU A 27 -8.38 1.19 -1.95
N PRO A 28 -7.40 1.22 -2.88
CA PRO A 28 -6.82 2.47 -3.36
C PRO A 28 -7.85 3.35 -4.06
N ALA A 29 -8.12 4.52 -3.49
CA ALA A 29 -9.07 5.48 -4.04
C ALA A 29 -8.65 6.92 -3.72
N ALA A 30 -9.23 7.91 -4.41
CA ALA A 30 -9.08 9.33 -4.13
C ALA A 30 -10.45 10.03 -4.16
N LEU A 31 -10.65 10.97 -3.25
CA LEU A 31 -11.83 11.82 -3.24
C LEU A 31 -11.54 13.12 -3.99
N ALA A 32 -12.28 13.38 -5.06
CA ALA A 32 -12.26 14.64 -5.77
C ALA A 32 -13.44 15.52 -5.29
N THR A 33 -13.14 16.75 -4.85
CA THR A 33 -14.15 17.71 -4.37
C THR A 33 -14.04 19.02 -5.15
N VAL A 34 -15.14 19.47 -5.73
CA VAL A 34 -15.25 20.82 -6.32
C VAL A 34 -15.20 21.83 -5.19
N ILE A 35 -14.14 22.65 -5.13
CA ILE A 35 -13.94 23.64 -4.06
C ILE A 35 -14.35 25.06 -4.48
N ARG A 36 -14.37 25.35 -5.79
CA ARG A 36 -14.78 26.63 -6.34
C ARG A 36 -15.28 26.47 -7.76
N THR A 37 -16.26 27.30 -8.17
CA THR A 37 -16.72 27.38 -9.55
C THR A 37 -16.86 28.83 -9.97
N GLN A 38 -16.64 29.13 -11.25
CA GLN A 38 -16.88 30.42 -11.88
C GLN A 38 -17.53 30.18 -13.24
N GLY A 39 -18.48 31.04 -13.61
CA GLY A 39 -19.26 30.89 -14.82
C GLY A 39 -20.30 29.77 -14.77
N SER A 40 -20.72 29.27 -15.92
CA SER A 40 -21.70 28.19 -16.01
C SER A 40 -21.00 26.83 -15.86
N MET A 41 -21.31 26.14 -14.78
CA MET A 41 -20.77 24.82 -14.48
C MET A 41 -21.90 23.82 -14.20
N PRO A 42 -21.79 22.55 -14.67
CA PRO A 42 -22.82 21.53 -14.44
C PRO A 42 -22.95 21.10 -12.97
N ARG A 43 -21.92 21.35 -12.17
CA ARG A 43 -21.88 21.05 -10.73
C ARG A 43 -21.31 22.25 -9.96
N HIS A 44 -21.72 22.38 -8.69
CA HIS A 44 -21.33 23.48 -7.81
C HIS A 44 -20.28 23.03 -6.78
N ALA A 45 -19.69 24.00 -6.10
CA ALA A 45 -18.80 23.76 -4.97
C ALA A 45 -19.47 22.83 -3.93
N GLY A 46 -18.71 21.87 -3.41
CA GLY A 46 -19.21 20.80 -2.55
C GLY A 46 -19.49 19.49 -3.27
N SER A 47 -19.69 19.49 -4.59
CA SER A 47 -19.86 18.24 -5.36
C SER A 47 -18.63 17.35 -5.26
N LYS A 48 -18.85 16.04 -5.11
CA LYS A 48 -17.79 15.05 -4.85
C LYS A 48 -17.85 13.87 -5.81
N MET A 49 -16.71 13.27 -6.04
CA MET A 49 -16.55 12.04 -6.80
C MET A 49 -15.43 11.21 -6.17
N LEU A 50 -15.74 10.00 -5.74
CA LEU A 50 -14.74 9.01 -5.36
C LEU A 50 -14.26 8.30 -6.62
N VAL A 51 -12.94 8.21 -6.78
CA VAL A 51 -12.26 7.55 -7.91
C VAL A 51 -11.42 6.42 -7.37
N TYR A 52 -11.63 5.21 -7.84
CA TYR A 52 -10.77 4.05 -7.52
C TYR A 52 -9.58 3.94 -8.47
N ALA A 53 -8.55 3.21 -8.06
CA ALA A 53 -7.34 3.01 -8.87
C ALA A 53 -7.62 2.35 -10.25
N ASP A 54 -8.65 1.51 -10.33
CA ASP A 54 -9.12 0.87 -11.56
C ASP A 54 -9.96 1.80 -12.48
N GLY A 55 -10.19 3.05 -12.06
CA GLY A 55 -10.96 4.05 -12.79
C GLY A 55 -12.46 4.02 -12.56
N ARG A 56 -12.99 3.10 -11.74
CA ARG A 56 -14.40 3.16 -11.30
C ARG A 56 -14.63 4.44 -10.49
N ILE A 57 -15.82 5.00 -10.62
CA ILE A 57 -16.22 6.23 -9.92
C ILE A 57 -17.53 6.05 -9.15
N VAL A 58 -17.69 6.82 -8.07
CA VAL A 58 -18.92 6.98 -7.32
C VAL A 58 -19.15 8.49 -7.11
N GLY A 59 -20.30 9.02 -7.55
CA GLY A 59 -20.57 10.45 -7.55
C GLY A 59 -20.13 11.14 -8.85
N THR A 60 -20.14 12.48 -8.88
CA THR A 60 -19.84 13.25 -10.09
C THR A 60 -19.35 14.66 -9.76
N VAL A 61 -18.40 15.17 -10.55
CA VAL A 61 -17.91 16.56 -10.50
C VAL A 61 -18.33 17.39 -11.71
N GLY A 62 -19.17 16.83 -12.62
CA GLY A 62 -19.72 17.58 -13.75
C GLY A 62 -19.89 16.82 -15.06
N GLY A 63 -19.44 15.56 -15.14
CA GLY A 63 -19.61 14.71 -16.33
C GLY A 63 -18.60 14.95 -17.46
N GLY A 64 -18.65 14.08 -18.47
CA GLY A 64 -17.93 14.22 -19.71
C GLY A 64 -16.40 14.31 -19.63
N ALA A 65 -15.81 15.17 -20.44
CA ALA A 65 -14.37 15.36 -20.54
C ALA A 65 -13.74 15.86 -19.22
N LEU A 66 -14.46 16.61 -18.40
CA LEU A 66 -14.01 17.05 -17.08
C LEU A 66 -13.72 15.84 -16.17
N GLU A 67 -14.67 14.90 -16.08
CA GLU A 67 -14.51 13.71 -15.25
C GLU A 67 -13.35 12.83 -15.71
N ALA A 68 -13.18 12.64 -17.02
CA ALA A 68 -12.08 11.88 -17.56
C ALA A 68 -10.69 12.46 -17.16
N ARG A 69 -10.57 13.80 -17.14
CA ARG A 69 -9.36 14.50 -16.68
C ARG A 69 -9.16 14.33 -15.19
N VAL A 70 -10.22 14.50 -14.39
CA VAL A 70 -10.18 14.33 -12.92
C VAL A 70 -9.85 12.89 -12.54
N VAL A 71 -10.40 11.88 -13.23
CA VAL A 71 -10.09 10.46 -13.01
C VAL A 71 -8.59 10.20 -13.23
N LYS A 72 -8.01 10.71 -14.32
CA LYS A 72 -6.58 10.56 -14.58
C LYS A 72 -5.70 11.19 -13.51
N GLU A 73 -6.05 12.39 -13.06
CA GLU A 73 -5.34 13.08 -11.97
C GLU A 73 -5.49 12.36 -10.63
N ALA A 74 -6.69 11.83 -10.35
CA ALA A 74 -6.97 11.04 -9.15
C ALA A 74 -6.17 9.74 -9.13
N GLN A 75 -6.09 9.02 -10.25
CA GLN A 75 -5.25 7.83 -10.37
C GLN A 75 -3.76 8.14 -10.14
N ALA A 76 -3.27 9.27 -10.64
CA ALA A 76 -1.91 9.72 -10.36
C ALA A 76 -1.72 10.08 -8.87
N ALA A 77 -2.72 10.71 -8.23
CA ALA A 77 -2.70 11.01 -6.80
C ALA A 77 -2.69 9.74 -5.94
N ILE A 78 -3.43 8.71 -6.34
CA ILE A 78 -3.42 7.38 -5.69
C ILE A 78 -2.04 6.74 -5.79
N ALA A 79 -1.40 6.85 -6.96
CA ALA A 79 -0.11 6.20 -7.22
C ALA A 79 1.05 6.79 -6.40
N ASP A 80 1.09 8.11 -6.22
CA ASP A 80 2.17 8.80 -5.49
C ASP A 80 1.79 9.26 -4.08
N GLY A 81 0.51 9.12 -3.70
CA GLY A 81 0.01 9.49 -2.37
C GLY A 81 -0.05 11.00 -2.12
N GLN A 82 0.04 11.85 -3.17
CA GLN A 82 0.08 13.30 -3.05
C GLN A 82 -1.30 13.93 -3.34
N THR A 83 -1.71 14.88 -2.51
CA THR A 83 -2.88 15.71 -2.78
C THR A 83 -2.64 16.65 -3.95
N ARG A 84 -3.68 16.99 -4.70
CA ARG A 84 -3.63 17.91 -5.83
C ARG A 84 -4.76 18.92 -5.78
N ILE A 85 -4.50 20.09 -6.36
CA ILE A 85 -5.54 21.06 -6.72
C ILE A 85 -5.36 21.35 -8.21
N GLY A 86 -6.40 21.05 -8.99
CA GLY A 86 -6.45 21.34 -10.42
C GLY A 86 -7.50 22.37 -10.76
N THR A 87 -7.18 23.28 -11.69
CA THR A 87 -8.16 24.20 -12.31
C THR A 87 -8.56 23.65 -13.66
N TYR A 88 -9.86 23.45 -13.86
CA TYR A 88 -10.46 22.86 -15.05
C TYR A 88 -11.41 23.86 -15.72
N THR A 89 -11.16 24.14 -16.98
CA THR A 89 -11.99 25.07 -17.81
C THR A 89 -12.76 24.26 -18.86
N LEU A 90 -14.07 24.53 -18.99
CA LEU A 90 -14.98 23.84 -19.91
C LEU A 90 -15.22 24.67 -21.20
N ASN A 91 -14.18 24.98 -21.97
CA ASN A 91 -14.28 25.75 -23.22
C ASN A 91 -13.42 25.19 -24.35
N ASN A 92 -12.95 23.94 -24.24
CA ASN A 92 -12.15 23.31 -25.28
C ASN A 92 -12.98 22.28 -26.07
N LEU A 93 -13.57 22.72 -27.20
CA LEU A 93 -14.32 21.89 -28.14
C LEU A 93 -13.50 20.72 -28.72
N GLU A 94 -12.19 20.91 -28.89
CA GLU A 94 -11.29 19.87 -29.42
C GLU A 94 -11.04 18.75 -28.39
N ALA A 95 -11.19 19.03 -27.09
CA ALA A 95 -11.07 18.06 -26.02
C ALA A 95 -12.38 17.32 -25.70
N GLY A 96 -13.43 17.48 -26.52
CA GLY A 96 -14.73 16.84 -26.32
C GLY A 96 -15.61 17.52 -25.28
N ASP A 97 -15.29 18.74 -24.85
CA ASP A 97 -16.18 19.55 -24.04
C ASP A 97 -17.39 19.96 -24.88
N PRO A 98 -18.62 19.90 -24.34
CA PRO A 98 -19.84 20.28 -25.09
C PRO A 98 -19.90 21.76 -25.50
N GLY A 99 -18.86 22.55 -25.25
CA GLY A 99 -18.64 23.90 -25.78
C GLY A 99 -19.62 24.99 -25.30
N VAL A 100 -20.56 24.65 -24.48
CA VAL A 100 -21.70 25.53 -24.13
C VAL A 100 -21.55 26.19 -22.76
N CYS A 101 -20.72 25.67 -21.88
CA CYS A 101 -20.75 26.07 -20.47
C CYS A 101 -19.73 27.16 -20.08
N GLY A 102 -18.60 27.33 -20.75
CA GLY A 102 -17.65 28.45 -20.54
C GLY A 102 -17.19 28.70 -19.08
N GLY A 103 -17.43 27.75 -18.17
CA GLY A 103 -17.12 27.86 -16.76
C GLY A 103 -15.79 27.24 -16.37
N THR A 104 -15.33 27.56 -15.17
CA THR A 104 -14.11 27.03 -14.55
C THR A 104 -14.41 26.43 -13.19
N ALA A 105 -13.79 25.30 -12.86
CA ALA A 105 -13.84 24.68 -11.53
C ALA A 105 -12.46 24.43 -10.98
N ASP A 106 -12.24 24.74 -9.72
CA ASP A 106 -11.11 24.25 -8.94
C ASP A 106 -11.54 22.99 -8.20
N ILE A 107 -10.78 21.93 -8.37
CA ILE A 107 -11.08 20.63 -7.78
C ILE A 107 -9.89 20.20 -6.92
N PHE A 108 -10.17 19.88 -5.66
CA PHE A 108 -9.22 19.27 -4.73
C PHE A 108 -9.33 17.77 -4.82
N ILE A 109 -8.20 17.09 -5.02
CA ILE A 109 -8.08 15.65 -5.13
C ILE A 109 -7.24 15.15 -3.97
N GLU A 110 -7.84 14.32 -3.12
CA GLU A 110 -7.24 13.77 -1.92
C GLU A 110 -7.20 12.24 -2.01
N PRO A 111 -6.00 11.62 -2.11
CA PRO A 111 -5.90 10.16 -2.05
C PRO A 111 -6.24 9.66 -0.66
N LEU A 112 -7.05 8.60 -0.58
CA LEU A 112 -7.36 7.97 0.69
C LEU A 112 -6.11 7.38 1.33
N GLN A 113 -5.91 7.69 2.59
CA GLN A 113 -4.85 7.05 3.36
C GLN A 113 -5.25 5.61 3.67
N ILE A 114 -4.72 4.69 2.88
CA ILE A 114 -4.92 3.26 3.10
C ILE A 114 -3.97 2.79 4.19
N ARG A 115 -4.48 1.94 5.09
CA ARG A 115 -3.63 1.24 6.05
C ARG A 115 -2.69 0.30 5.29
N PRO A 116 -1.36 0.45 5.44
CA PRO A 116 -0.44 -0.48 4.80
C PRO A 116 -0.65 -1.88 5.36
N THR A 117 -0.51 -2.90 4.54
CA THR A 117 -0.60 -4.30 4.96
C THR A 117 0.78 -4.83 5.29
N LEU A 118 0.93 -5.38 6.50
CA LEU A 118 2.09 -6.16 6.91
C LEU A 118 1.72 -7.65 6.85
N VAL A 119 2.41 -8.39 6.01
CA VAL A 119 2.31 -9.85 5.96
C VAL A 119 3.50 -10.44 6.69
N VAL A 120 3.24 -11.16 7.76
CA VAL A 120 4.26 -11.85 8.57
C VAL A 120 4.18 -13.34 8.29
N ILE A 121 5.20 -13.88 7.64
CA ILE A 121 5.30 -15.30 7.31
C ILE A 121 6.26 -15.98 8.25
N GLY A 122 5.73 -16.84 9.13
CA GLY A 122 6.42 -17.46 10.26
C GLY A 122 5.93 -16.87 11.59
N CYS A 123 5.07 -17.61 12.28
CA CYS A 123 4.40 -17.19 13.52
C CYS A 123 5.17 -17.59 14.80
N GLY A 124 6.51 -17.74 14.73
CA GLY A 124 7.36 -17.96 15.91
C GLY A 124 7.48 -16.70 16.78
N HIS A 125 8.40 -16.70 17.74
CA HIS A 125 8.56 -15.59 18.69
C HIS A 125 8.78 -14.23 18.01
N VAL A 126 9.65 -14.17 17.00
CA VAL A 126 9.88 -12.94 16.23
C VAL A 126 8.65 -12.53 15.42
N GLY A 127 7.99 -13.51 14.76
CA GLY A 127 6.79 -13.23 13.96
C GLY A 127 5.64 -12.70 14.83
N ARG A 128 5.46 -13.27 16.01
CA ARG A 128 4.47 -12.77 16.98
C ARG A 128 4.78 -11.34 17.41
N ALA A 129 6.02 -11.05 17.84
CA ALA A 129 6.43 -9.70 18.24
C ALA A 129 6.28 -8.68 17.11
N LEU A 130 6.63 -9.08 15.86
CA LEU A 130 6.49 -8.25 14.68
C LEU A 130 5.01 -7.96 14.34
N ALA A 131 4.15 -8.96 14.43
CA ALA A 131 2.72 -8.82 14.19
C ALA A 131 2.06 -7.89 15.22
N GLU A 132 2.36 -8.07 16.52
CA GLU A 132 1.88 -7.20 17.59
C GLU A 132 2.35 -5.75 17.41
N LEU A 133 3.62 -5.52 17.06
CA LEU A 133 4.16 -4.20 16.77
C LEU A 133 3.52 -3.57 15.51
N GLY A 134 3.30 -4.36 14.46
CA GLY A 134 2.58 -3.92 13.26
C GLY A 134 1.16 -3.44 13.56
N LYS A 135 0.42 -4.14 14.41
CA LYS A 135 -0.91 -3.71 14.88
C LYS A 135 -0.85 -2.41 15.66
N TRP A 136 0.10 -2.29 16.60
CA TRP A 136 0.30 -1.06 17.37
C TRP A 136 0.61 0.14 16.45
N MET A 137 1.34 -0.09 15.35
CA MET A 137 1.65 0.92 14.34
C MET A 137 0.54 1.13 13.30
N ASN A 138 -0.66 0.60 13.53
CA ASN A 138 -1.83 0.73 12.66
C ASN A 138 -1.68 0.13 11.26
N TYR A 139 -0.89 -0.94 11.12
CA TYR A 139 -0.90 -1.76 9.91
C TYR A 139 -2.10 -2.72 9.92
N ARG A 140 -2.62 -3.06 8.74
CA ARG A 140 -3.41 -4.27 8.54
C ARG A 140 -2.44 -5.44 8.59
N VAL A 141 -2.58 -6.34 9.58
CA VAL A 141 -1.61 -7.42 9.80
C VAL A 141 -2.24 -8.76 9.46
N ILE A 142 -1.60 -9.46 8.51
CA ILE A 142 -1.92 -10.83 8.16
C ILE A 142 -0.75 -11.71 8.58
N VAL A 143 -1.03 -12.75 9.35
CA VAL A 143 -0.02 -13.72 9.77
C VAL A 143 -0.20 -15.04 9.03
N SER A 144 0.90 -15.69 8.68
CA SER A 144 0.90 -16.99 8.01
C SER A 144 1.94 -17.95 8.58
N ASP A 145 1.56 -19.19 8.79
CA ASP A 145 2.44 -20.30 9.18
C ASP A 145 1.81 -21.61 8.68
N ASP A 146 2.62 -22.62 8.41
CA ASP A 146 2.14 -23.95 8.05
C ASP A 146 1.68 -24.78 9.28
N ARG A 147 1.92 -24.26 10.47
CA ARG A 147 1.55 -24.90 11.75
C ARG A 147 0.34 -24.18 12.34
N PRO A 148 -0.85 -24.82 12.41
CA PRO A 148 -2.07 -24.19 12.94
C PRO A 148 -1.95 -23.75 14.40
N ASP A 149 -1.14 -24.42 15.22
CA ASP A 149 -0.93 -24.07 16.63
C ASP A 149 -0.26 -22.70 16.81
N TYR A 150 0.47 -22.22 15.78
CA TYR A 150 1.16 -20.91 15.79
C TYR A 150 0.38 -19.83 15.01
N CYS A 151 -0.50 -20.21 14.08
CA CYS A 151 -1.22 -19.29 13.23
C CYS A 151 -2.73 -19.27 13.58
N ASN A 152 -3.05 -18.73 14.74
CA ASN A 152 -4.44 -18.67 15.24
C ASN A 152 -4.62 -17.52 16.26
N PRO A 153 -5.88 -17.09 16.52
CA PRO A 153 -6.18 -15.97 17.43
C PRO A 153 -5.81 -16.22 18.90
N GLN A 154 -5.65 -17.48 19.32
CA GLN A 154 -5.26 -17.82 20.69
C GLN A 154 -3.76 -17.55 20.91
N TYR A 155 -2.93 -17.81 19.91
CA TYR A 155 -1.49 -17.63 19.97
C TYR A 155 -1.06 -16.20 19.63
N ILE A 156 -1.64 -15.59 18.58
CA ILE A 156 -1.39 -14.19 18.18
C ILE A 156 -2.75 -13.49 18.08
N PRO A 157 -3.24 -12.81 19.14
CA PRO A 157 -4.58 -12.21 19.16
C PRO A 157 -4.66 -10.95 18.28
N ASN A 158 -5.88 -10.62 17.83
CA ASN A 158 -6.23 -9.35 17.20
C ASN A 158 -5.57 -9.05 15.84
N MET A 159 -5.17 -10.07 15.07
CA MET A 159 -4.70 -9.88 13.69
C MET A 159 -5.89 -9.73 12.73
N ASP A 160 -5.65 -9.07 11.59
CA ASP A 160 -6.68 -8.86 10.57
C ASP A 160 -6.88 -10.09 9.67
N GLY A 161 -5.93 -11.04 9.69
CA GLY A 161 -6.05 -12.30 8.97
C GLY A 161 -5.06 -13.36 9.46
N TYR A 162 -5.51 -14.62 9.37
CA TYR A 162 -4.72 -15.81 9.73
C TYR A 162 -4.75 -16.76 8.54
N VAL A 163 -3.59 -17.11 8.00
CA VAL A 163 -3.45 -17.97 6.83
C VAL A 163 -2.61 -19.19 7.20
N VAL A 164 -3.28 -20.30 7.47
CA VAL A 164 -2.60 -21.59 7.66
C VAL A 164 -2.42 -22.23 6.30
N ALA A 165 -1.22 -22.15 5.75
CA ALA A 165 -0.91 -22.64 4.41
C ALA A 165 0.54 -23.13 4.33
N LYS A 166 0.81 -24.02 3.36
CA LYS A 166 2.19 -24.39 3.02
C LYS A 166 2.94 -23.18 2.44
N PRO A 167 4.27 -23.09 2.63
CA PRO A 167 5.05 -21.96 2.13
C PRO A 167 4.81 -21.66 0.64
N SER A 168 4.70 -22.67 -0.21
CA SER A 168 4.48 -22.55 -1.66
C SER A 168 3.07 -22.00 -2.03
N GLU A 169 2.12 -22.05 -1.11
CA GLU A 169 0.71 -21.71 -1.35
C GLU A 169 0.34 -20.34 -0.74
N VAL A 170 1.15 -19.77 0.14
CA VAL A 170 0.85 -18.53 0.88
C VAL A 170 0.42 -17.38 -0.05
N ALA A 171 1.13 -17.19 -1.16
CA ALA A 171 0.82 -16.12 -2.12
C ALA A 171 -0.54 -16.28 -2.83
N GLN A 172 -1.17 -17.45 -2.76
CA GLN A 172 -2.51 -17.70 -3.32
C GLN A 172 -3.63 -17.27 -2.37
N HIS A 173 -3.32 -17.13 -1.08
CA HIS A 173 -4.28 -16.83 -0.02
C HIS A 173 -4.19 -15.38 0.48
N ILE A 174 -3.21 -14.60 0.00
CA ILE A 174 -2.97 -13.23 0.44
C ILE A 174 -2.86 -12.33 -0.79
N GLU A 175 -3.62 -11.25 -0.80
CA GLU A 175 -3.50 -10.23 -1.83
C GLU A 175 -2.18 -9.46 -1.63
N LEU A 176 -1.26 -9.63 -2.59
CA LEU A 176 0.06 -9.00 -2.58
C LEU A 176 0.08 -7.83 -3.58
N GLY A 177 0.16 -6.61 -3.08
CA GLY A 177 0.07 -5.41 -3.90
C GLY A 177 0.99 -4.28 -3.43
N PRO A 178 0.88 -3.08 -4.02
CA PRO A 178 1.80 -1.96 -3.82
C PRO A 178 1.79 -1.36 -2.40
N GLN A 179 0.83 -1.76 -1.54
CA GLN A 179 0.77 -1.35 -0.13
C GLN A 179 1.06 -2.53 0.82
N THR A 180 1.61 -3.64 0.30
CA THR A 180 1.89 -4.87 1.06
C THR A 180 3.38 -5.02 1.34
N TYR A 181 3.74 -5.10 2.60
CA TYR A 181 5.10 -5.29 3.11
C TYR A 181 5.22 -6.72 3.66
N VAL A 182 6.08 -7.53 3.06
CA VAL A 182 6.20 -8.96 3.38
C VAL A 182 7.46 -9.20 4.19
N ALA A 183 7.31 -9.72 5.42
CA ALA A 183 8.40 -10.11 6.30
C ALA A 183 8.39 -11.63 6.50
N CYS A 184 9.37 -12.30 5.90
CA CYS A 184 9.59 -13.74 6.07
C CYS A 184 10.49 -13.99 7.27
N VAL A 185 9.88 -14.36 8.41
CA VAL A 185 10.59 -14.68 9.66
C VAL A 185 10.55 -16.19 9.93
N THR A 186 10.89 -16.92 8.90
CA THR A 186 10.78 -18.37 8.79
C THR A 186 11.89 -19.13 9.54
N ARG A 187 11.64 -20.41 9.79
CA ARG A 187 12.53 -21.26 10.62
C ARG A 187 13.75 -21.86 9.89
N GLY A 188 13.83 -21.75 8.55
CA GLY A 188 14.99 -22.34 7.85
C GLY A 188 14.90 -22.42 6.34
N LEU A 189 16.04 -22.77 5.74
CA LEU A 189 16.25 -22.84 4.30
C LEU A 189 15.21 -23.67 3.52
N PRO A 190 14.75 -24.86 3.95
CA PRO A 190 13.75 -25.60 3.19
C PRO A 190 12.45 -24.82 3.01
N VAL A 191 12.00 -24.11 4.05
CA VAL A 191 10.81 -23.26 4.00
C VAL A 191 11.00 -22.09 3.02
N ASP A 192 12.19 -21.48 3.02
CA ASP A 192 12.50 -20.36 2.13
C ASP A 192 12.45 -20.77 0.65
N LEU A 193 13.00 -21.96 0.32
CA LEU A 193 13.05 -22.45 -1.05
C LEU A 193 11.67 -22.74 -1.66
N ASP A 194 10.67 -23.02 -0.82
CA ASP A 194 9.30 -23.23 -1.27
C ASP A 194 8.49 -21.91 -1.26
N LEU A 195 8.88 -20.98 -0.37
CA LEU A 195 8.18 -19.72 -0.17
C LEU A 195 8.51 -18.66 -1.23
N PHE A 196 9.79 -18.51 -1.59
CA PHE A 196 10.24 -17.43 -2.47
C PHE A 196 9.73 -17.51 -3.92
N PRO A 197 9.62 -18.68 -4.58
CA PRO A 197 9.15 -18.77 -5.95
C PRO A 197 7.82 -18.05 -6.24
N PRO A 198 6.76 -18.20 -5.45
CA PRO A 198 5.54 -17.42 -5.64
C PRO A 198 5.67 -15.94 -5.22
N LEU A 199 6.42 -15.62 -4.15
CA LEU A 199 6.58 -14.24 -3.67
C LEU A 199 7.38 -13.36 -4.62
N LEU A 200 8.40 -13.90 -5.29
CA LEU A 200 9.22 -13.17 -6.26
C LEU A 200 8.45 -12.74 -7.51
N LYS A 201 7.29 -13.36 -7.78
CA LYS A 201 6.38 -12.95 -8.86
C LYS A 201 5.50 -11.78 -8.47
N ALA A 202 5.31 -11.53 -7.17
CA ALA A 202 4.47 -10.45 -6.68
C ALA A 202 5.18 -9.09 -6.78
N ASN A 203 4.41 -8.04 -7.06
CA ASN A 203 4.91 -6.67 -7.06
C ASN A 203 4.62 -6.01 -5.71
N VAL A 204 5.49 -6.29 -4.73
CA VAL A 204 5.43 -5.70 -3.39
C VAL A 204 6.61 -4.76 -3.16
N PRO A 205 6.42 -3.63 -2.45
CA PRO A 205 7.48 -2.65 -2.18
C PRO A 205 8.55 -3.15 -1.20
N TYR A 206 8.23 -4.21 -0.44
CA TYR A 206 9.13 -4.79 0.54
C TYR A 206 8.95 -6.30 0.63
N LEU A 207 10.03 -7.01 0.48
CA LEU A 207 10.13 -8.46 0.69
C LEU A 207 11.42 -8.73 1.46
N GLY A 208 11.29 -9.11 2.73
CA GLY A 208 12.43 -9.32 3.61
C GLY A 208 12.52 -10.75 4.15
N LEU A 209 13.74 -11.24 4.38
CA LEU A 209 14.02 -12.54 4.98
C LEU A 209 14.89 -12.42 6.22
N ILE A 210 14.41 -12.98 7.34
CA ILE A 210 15.24 -13.17 8.53
C ILE A 210 16.29 -14.24 8.32
N GLY A 211 17.48 -14.01 8.81
CA GLY A 211 18.53 -15.02 8.82
C GLY A 211 19.91 -14.42 8.64
N SER A 212 20.94 -15.27 8.77
CA SER A 212 22.31 -14.86 8.55
C SER A 212 22.61 -14.63 7.05
N ARG A 213 23.65 -13.85 6.76
CA ARG A 213 24.18 -13.70 5.38
C ARG A 213 24.48 -15.06 4.74
N ARG A 214 24.96 -16.01 5.52
CA ARG A 214 25.21 -17.39 5.05
C ARG A 214 23.93 -18.10 4.61
N ARG A 215 22.84 -18.00 5.40
CA ARG A 215 21.54 -18.59 5.00
C ARG A 215 21.06 -18.00 3.69
N TRP A 216 21.13 -16.68 3.56
CA TRP A 216 20.72 -15.99 2.33
C TRP A 216 21.57 -16.42 1.12
N SER A 217 22.91 -16.49 1.25
CA SER A 217 23.77 -17.00 0.17
C SER A 217 23.37 -18.40 -0.30
N LEU A 218 23.03 -19.30 0.62
CA LEU A 218 22.58 -20.65 0.27
C LEU A 218 21.20 -20.63 -0.41
N THR A 219 20.30 -19.77 0.04
CA THR A 219 18.98 -19.57 -0.57
C THR A 219 19.11 -19.04 -2.00
N VAL A 220 19.94 -18.02 -2.22
CA VAL A 220 20.24 -17.45 -3.54
C VAL A 220 20.73 -18.53 -4.49
N LYS A 221 21.79 -19.26 -4.11
CA LYS A 221 22.36 -20.30 -4.96
C LYS A 221 21.31 -21.34 -5.38
N ALA A 222 20.50 -21.82 -4.44
CA ALA A 222 19.50 -22.82 -4.73
C ALA A 222 18.33 -22.27 -5.58
N LEU A 223 18.01 -20.98 -5.48
CA LEU A 223 17.00 -20.33 -6.33
C LEU A 223 17.54 -20.04 -7.73
N GLU A 224 18.81 -19.66 -7.87
CA GLU A 224 19.48 -19.52 -9.19
C GLU A 224 19.49 -20.86 -9.95
N GLU A 225 19.77 -21.98 -9.25
CA GLU A 225 19.68 -23.33 -9.82
C GLU A 225 18.24 -23.68 -10.28
N ARG A 226 17.20 -23.03 -9.70
CA ARG A 226 15.79 -23.13 -10.11
C ARG A 226 15.40 -22.11 -11.21
N GLY A 227 16.35 -21.32 -11.73
CA GLY A 227 16.16 -20.38 -12.84
C GLY A 227 15.73 -18.95 -12.45
N PHE A 228 15.82 -18.58 -11.17
CA PHE A 228 15.59 -17.20 -10.75
C PHE A 228 16.80 -16.32 -11.06
N THR A 229 16.55 -15.11 -11.56
CA THR A 229 17.63 -14.18 -11.96
C THR A 229 18.14 -13.39 -10.74
N ALA A 230 19.40 -12.93 -10.84
CA ALA A 230 20.00 -12.06 -9.82
C ALA A 230 19.15 -10.78 -9.60
N GLU A 231 18.53 -10.23 -10.64
CA GLU A 231 17.63 -9.08 -10.54
C GLU A 231 16.39 -9.39 -9.67
N GLN A 232 15.76 -10.54 -9.90
CA GLN A 232 14.62 -10.96 -9.07
C GLN A 232 15.02 -11.15 -7.60
N LEU A 233 16.17 -11.75 -7.36
CA LEU A 233 16.69 -12.05 -6.01
C LEU A 233 17.18 -10.79 -5.29
N SER A 234 17.67 -9.77 -6.00
CA SER A 234 18.11 -8.49 -5.42
C SER A 234 16.96 -7.68 -4.78
N ARG A 235 15.71 -8.00 -5.11
CA ARG A 235 14.52 -7.42 -4.48
C ARG A 235 14.33 -7.86 -3.02
N VAL A 236 14.95 -8.97 -2.63
CA VAL A 236 14.83 -9.52 -1.27
C VAL A 236 15.84 -8.87 -0.35
N ARG A 237 15.35 -8.30 0.75
CA ARG A 237 16.18 -7.73 1.80
C ARG A 237 16.57 -8.83 2.80
N ALA A 238 17.83 -9.22 2.78
CA ALA A 238 18.34 -10.28 3.65
C ALA A 238 19.83 -10.00 4.01
N PRO A 239 20.14 -9.93 5.31
CA PRO A 239 19.25 -10.00 6.47
C PRO A 239 18.23 -8.86 6.51
N ILE A 240 17.00 -9.17 6.99
CA ILE A 240 15.92 -8.21 7.17
C ILE A 240 16.21 -7.25 8.34
N GLY A 241 15.77 -5.99 8.21
CA GLY A 241 15.84 -4.98 9.29
C GLY A 241 17.04 -4.07 9.22
N LEU A 242 16.98 -2.97 9.99
CA LEU A 242 18.11 -2.06 10.19
C LEU A 242 19.16 -2.71 11.11
N GLU A 243 20.43 -2.34 10.91
CA GLU A 243 21.52 -2.77 11.77
C GLU A 243 21.42 -2.10 13.15
N LEU A 244 20.77 -2.75 14.09
CA LEU A 244 20.60 -2.30 15.48
C LEU A 244 21.30 -3.19 16.50
N ASN A 245 22.03 -4.21 16.04
CA ASN A 245 22.57 -5.28 16.90
C ASN A 245 21.49 -5.93 17.80
N ALA A 246 20.29 -6.11 17.24
CA ALA A 246 19.11 -6.62 17.94
C ALA A 246 19.26 -8.11 18.27
N GLU A 247 18.93 -8.50 19.49
CA GLU A 247 19.05 -9.89 20.00
C GLU A 247 17.68 -10.48 20.37
N THR A 248 16.82 -9.71 21.05
CA THR A 248 15.51 -10.19 21.48
C THR A 248 14.49 -10.18 20.34
N PRO A 249 13.45 -11.03 20.38
CA PRO A 249 12.38 -11.00 19.38
C PRO A 249 11.75 -9.61 19.20
N GLN A 250 11.61 -8.84 20.26
CA GLN A 250 11.04 -7.49 20.25
C GLN A 250 11.99 -6.49 19.57
N GLU A 251 13.29 -6.56 19.84
CA GLU A 251 14.29 -5.71 19.20
C GLU A 251 14.42 -6.03 17.70
N ILE A 252 14.39 -7.32 17.34
CA ILE A 252 14.38 -7.76 15.94
C ILE A 252 13.13 -7.25 15.23
N ALA A 253 11.96 -7.35 15.88
CA ALA A 253 10.71 -6.80 15.35
C ALA A 253 10.80 -5.28 15.13
N LEU A 254 11.40 -4.55 16.09
CA LEU A 254 11.64 -3.11 15.97
C LEU A 254 12.57 -2.79 14.78
N SER A 255 13.68 -3.51 14.64
CA SER A 255 14.62 -3.36 13.52
C SER A 255 13.92 -3.54 12.17
N ILE A 256 13.08 -4.58 12.03
CA ILE A 256 12.30 -4.85 10.81
C ILE A 256 11.30 -3.72 10.54
N MET A 257 10.51 -3.32 11.54
CA MET A 257 9.53 -2.25 11.36
C MET A 257 10.18 -0.90 11.07
N ALA A 258 11.33 -0.62 11.67
CA ALA A 258 12.11 0.60 11.38
C ALA A 258 12.56 0.63 9.90
N GLU A 259 13.05 -0.50 9.34
CA GLU A 259 13.41 -0.59 7.92
C GLU A 259 12.18 -0.38 7.03
N ILE A 260 11.03 -1.02 7.35
CA ILE A 260 9.79 -0.85 6.60
C ILE A 260 9.33 0.62 6.60
N VAL A 261 9.35 1.28 7.77
CA VAL A 261 8.98 2.70 7.89
C VAL A 261 9.95 3.60 7.12
N MET A 262 11.26 3.35 7.25
CA MET A 262 12.30 4.08 6.52
C MET A 262 12.03 4.06 5.02
N LEU A 263 11.80 2.89 4.44
CA LEU A 263 11.54 2.74 3.01
C LEU A 263 10.21 3.38 2.60
N ARG A 264 9.17 3.13 3.36
CA ARG A 264 7.83 3.65 3.08
C ARG A 264 7.78 5.18 3.11
N ARG A 265 8.59 5.82 3.96
CA ARG A 265 8.61 7.27 4.16
C ARG A 265 9.78 7.98 3.49
N GLY A 266 10.68 7.24 2.83
CA GLY A 266 11.86 7.81 2.20
C GLY A 266 12.90 8.32 3.20
N GLY A 267 12.94 7.73 4.40
CA GLY A 267 13.92 8.04 5.44
C GLY A 267 15.29 7.42 5.12
N THR A 268 16.33 7.91 5.81
CA THR A 268 17.71 7.44 5.65
C THR A 268 18.14 6.37 6.67
N GLY A 269 17.35 6.16 7.73
CA GLY A 269 17.73 5.32 8.87
C GLY A 269 18.83 5.91 9.77
N GLN A 270 19.27 7.14 9.47
CA GLN A 270 20.29 7.82 10.26
C GLN A 270 19.67 8.48 11.51
N PRO A 271 20.44 8.65 12.60
CA PRO A 271 19.99 9.41 13.75
C PRO A 271 19.59 10.85 13.37
N MET A 272 18.46 11.33 13.89
CA MET A 272 17.99 12.70 13.70
C MET A 272 18.73 13.71 14.61
N GLN A 273 19.99 13.43 14.92
CA GLN A 273 20.81 14.32 15.73
C GLN A 273 21.11 15.59 14.95
N TRP A 274 20.76 16.74 15.49
CA TRP A 274 21.16 18.02 14.92
C TRP A 274 22.68 18.22 15.11
N MET A 275 23.42 18.06 14.06
CA MET A 275 24.83 18.42 13.98
C MET A 275 24.85 19.88 13.59
N GLY A 276 25.04 20.81 14.58
CA GLY A 276 25.18 22.23 14.32
C GLY A 276 26.10 22.48 13.13
N LYS A 277 25.81 23.46 12.27
CA LYS A 277 26.81 23.93 11.30
C LYS A 277 28.08 24.24 12.07
N ALA A 278 29.17 23.54 11.80
CA ALA A 278 30.48 24.05 12.18
C ALA A 278 30.56 25.46 11.57
N GLU A 279 30.60 26.49 12.42
CA GLU A 279 30.85 27.84 11.96
C GLU A 279 32.16 27.78 11.20
N GLY A 280 32.08 27.96 9.88
CA GLY A 280 33.25 28.01 9.02
C GLY A 280 34.14 29.15 9.53
N THR A 281 35.30 28.80 10.00
CA THR A 281 36.41 29.73 10.12
C THR A 281 36.59 30.43 8.79
N ALA A 282 36.43 31.74 8.84
CA ALA A 282 36.64 32.68 7.76
C ALA A 282 38.06 32.58 7.16
#